data_602f7da8fef0bc73343006ed6f45977e
#
_entry.id   602f7da8fef0bc73343006ed6f45977e
#
_cell.length_a   1.000
_cell.length_b   1.000
_cell.length_c   1.000
_cell.angle_alpha   90.00
_cell.angle_beta   90.00
_cell.angle_gamma   90.00
#
_symmetry.space_group_name_H-M   'P 1'
#
loop_
_entity.id
_entity.type
_entity.pdbx_description
1 polymer ?
#
loop_
_entity_poly.entity_id
_entity_poly.type
_entity_poly.pdbx_seq_one_letter_code
_entity_poly.pdbx_strand_id
1 'polypeptide(L)'
;MRGILAEPGKAPVIASMPDSLWAIENRLGTPCEMIVLPRTPAVLFVGRYDGPVQPASLFNRTYRGRQLLGPILCYGWKGNNIQPMSKALQTEMLEHITDREVKA
;
A
#
# COMPACT_ATOMS: atom_id res chain seq x y z
N MET A 1 7.45 -12.35 -0.82
CA MET A 1 7.91 -11.43 0.25
C MET A 1 6.74 -11.08 1.15
N ARG A 2 6.91 -11.07 2.45
CA ARG A 2 5.84 -10.81 3.40
C ARG A 2 5.52 -9.32 3.48
N GLY A 3 4.26 -8.96 3.34
CA GLY A 3 3.80 -7.57 3.41
C GLY A 3 2.33 -7.50 3.78
N ILE A 4 1.73 -6.34 3.56
CA ILE A 4 0.31 -6.12 3.84
C ILE A 4 -0.40 -5.72 2.55
N LEU A 5 -1.51 -6.37 2.29
CA LEU A 5 -2.42 -6.04 1.20
C LEU A 5 -3.68 -5.39 1.79
N ALA A 6 -4.00 -4.19 1.34
CA ALA A 6 -5.22 -3.51 1.72
C ALA A 6 -6.05 -3.23 0.47
N GLU A 7 -7.16 -3.93 0.32
CA GLU A 7 -8.08 -3.74 -0.81
C GLU A 7 -9.23 -2.81 -0.42
N PRO A 8 -9.83 -2.11 -1.39
CA PRO A 8 -10.98 -1.25 -1.12
C PRO A 8 -12.10 -2.00 -0.41
N GLY A 9 -12.63 -1.40 0.66
CA GLY A 9 -13.75 -1.98 1.39
C GLY A 9 -13.43 -3.20 2.23
N LYS A 10 -12.15 -3.57 2.36
CA LYS A 10 -11.73 -4.75 3.11
C LYS A 10 -10.72 -4.40 4.18
N ALA A 11 -10.68 -5.20 5.23
CA ALA A 11 -9.63 -5.09 6.24
C ALA A 11 -8.27 -5.45 5.64
N PRO A 12 -7.19 -4.81 6.10
CA PRO A 12 -5.85 -5.16 5.64
C PRO A 12 -5.48 -6.57 6.09
N VAL A 13 -4.74 -7.29 5.24
CA VAL A 13 -4.30 -8.64 5.53
C VAL A 13 -2.80 -8.79 5.28
N ILE A 14 -2.15 -9.63 6.08
CA ILE A 14 -0.76 -10.01 5.84
C ILE A 14 -0.77 -11.03 4.71
N ALA A 15 0.07 -10.82 3.71
CA ALA A 15 0.08 -11.66 2.52
C ALA A 15 1.49 -11.83 1.96
N SER A 16 1.65 -12.83 1.12
CA SER A 16 2.84 -12.96 0.29
C SER A 16 2.68 -11.98 -0.88
N MET A 17 3.68 -11.13 -1.05
CA MET A 17 3.62 -9.99 -1.96
C MET A 17 4.58 -10.15 -3.13
N PRO A 18 4.28 -9.56 -4.29
CA PRO A 18 5.25 -9.48 -5.39
C PRO A 18 6.55 -8.83 -4.93
N ASP A 19 7.68 -9.27 -5.47
CA ASP A 19 9.00 -8.81 -5.04
C ASP A 19 9.76 -7.99 -6.08
N SER A 20 9.09 -7.58 -7.15
CA SER A 20 9.67 -6.73 -8.18
C SER A 20 8.67 -5.65 -8.62
N LEU A 21 9.19 -4.54 -9.13
CA LEU A 21 8.34 -3.45 -9.63
C LEU A 21 7.39 -3.93 -10.73
N TRP A 22 7.90 -4.74 -11.64
CA TRP A 22 7.07 -5.28 -12.72
C TRP A 22 5.90 -6.11 -12.17
N ALA A 23 6.18 -6.97 -11.22
CA ALA A 23 5.15 -7.82 -10.61
C ALA A 23 4.16 -7.00 -9.77
N ILE A 24 4.63 -5.95 -9.11
CA ILE A 24 3.78 -5.02 -8.35
C ILE A 24 2.82 -4.31 -9.31
N GLU A 25 3.31 -3.75 -10.40
CA GLU A 25 2.47 -3.08 -11.39
C GLU A 25 1.50 -4.03 -12.06
N ASN A 26 1.95 -5.25 -12.31
CA ASN A 26 1.08 -6.28 -12.87
C ASN A 26 -0.06 -6.63 -11.90
N ARG A 27 0.24 -6.71 -10.60
CA ARG A 27 -0.79 -6.96 -9.56
C ARG A 27 -1.77 -5.79 -9.44
N LEU A 28 -1.29 -4.56 -9.59
CA LEU A 28 -2.13 -3.35 -9.52
C LEU A 28 -2.93 -3.12 -10.80
N GLY A 29 -2.47 -3.65 -11.93
CA GLY A 29 -3.10 -3.47 -13.22
C GLY A 29 -2.87 -2.08 -13.83
N THR A 30 -1.93 -1.31 -13.29
CA THR A 30 -1.63 0.05 -13.72
C THR A 30 -0.22 0.42 -13.27
N PRO A 31 0.41 1.41 -13.89
CA PRO A 31 1.65 1.96 -13.33
C PRO A 31 1.45 2.38 -11.88
N CYS A 32 2.48 2.24 -11.07
CA CYS A 32 2.37 2.49 -9.64
C CYS A 32 3.08 3.75 -9.22
N GLU A 33 2.71 4.22 -8.05
CA GLU A 33 3.37 5.28 -7.33
C GLU A 33 3.83 4.73 -5.99
N MET A 34 5.00 5.15 -5.56
CA MET A 34 5.60 4.73 -4.30
C MET A 34 5.50 5.85 -3.29
N ILE A 35 4.97 5.54 -2.11
CA ILE A 35 4.84 6.48 -1.00
C ILE A 35 5.70 5.97 0.15
N VAL A 36 6.86 6.59 0.37
CA VAL A 36 7.73 6.25 1.49
C VAL A 36 7.21 6.95 2.74
N LEU A 37 6.94 6.18 3.79
CA LEU A 37 6.39 6.73 5.02
C LEU A 37 7.48 7.44 5.82
N PRO A 38 7.20 8.65 6.37
CA PRO A 38 8.26 9.47 6.96
C PRO A 38 8.75 9.01 8.33
N ARG A 39 7.92 8.29 9.09
CA ARG A 39 8.25 7.92 10.47
C ARG A 39 8.26 6.42 10.72
N THR A 40 7.99 5.64 9.69
CA THR A 40 7.88 4.20 9.78
C THR A 40 8.71 3.61 8.65
N PRO A 41 9.52 2.58 8.90
CA PRO A 41 10.34 1.99 7.83
C PRO A 41 9.50 1.13 6.89
N ALA A 42 8.55 1.76 6.23
CA ALA A 42 7.59 1.12 5.34
C ALA A 42 7.33 1.99 4.12
N VAL A 43 6.87 1.34 3.06
CA VAL A 43 6.53 1.98 1.79
C VAL A 43 5.20 1.44 1.31
N LEU A 44 4.38 2.32 0.72
CA LEU A 44 3.13 1.94 0.08
C LEU A 44 3.30 2.00 -1.43
N PHE A 45 2.83 0.98 -2.13
CA PHE A 45 2.69 1.02 -3.59
C PHE A 45 1.21 1.14 -3.90
N VAL A 46 0.84 2.16 -4.66
CA VAL A 46 -0.54 2.44 -5.06
C VAL A 46 -0.59 2.64 -6.56
N GLY A 47 -1.72 2.33 -7.18
CA GLY A 47 -1.90 2.50 -8.61
C GLY A 47 -2.06 3.97 -8.98
N ARG A 48 -1.61 4.31 -10.18
CA ARG A 48 -1.82 5.63 -10.78
C ARG A 48 -2.98 5.51 -11.75
N TYR A 49 -4.10 6.07 -11.39
CA TYR A 49 -5.30 6.03 -12.21
C TYR A 49 -5.47 7.38 -12.88
N ASP A 50 -5.14 7.43 -14.17
CA ASP A 50 -5.29 8.63 -14.98
C ASP A 50 -6.67 8.61 -15.64
N GLY A 51 -7.35 9.71 -15.62
CA GLY A 51 -8.67 9.82 -16.18
C GLY A 51 -9.53 10.79 -15.39
N PRO A 52 -10.55 11.37 -16.02
CA PRO A 52 -11.33 12.45 -15.39
C PRO A 52 -12.20 11.96 -14.24
N VAL A 53 -12.68 10.72 -14.29
CA VAL A 53 -13.60 10.19 -13.28
C VAL A 53 -13.22 8.74 -12.99
N GLN A 54 -13.09 8.40 -11.71
CA GLN A 54 -12.87 7.05 -11.27
C GLN A 54 -14.08 6.51 -10.52
N PRO A 55 -14.41 5.21 -10.66
CA PRO A 55 -15.51 4.63 -9.89
C PRO A 55 -15.29 4.77 -8.39
N ALA A 56 -16.35 5.06 -7.65
CA ALA A 56 -16.28 5.16 -6.19
C ALA A 56 -15.80 3.86 -5.55
N SER A 57 -16.03 2.72 -6.21
CA SER A 57 -15.57 1.41 -5.74
C SER A 57 -14.03 1.28 -5.71
N LEU A 58 -13.30 2.13 -6.41
CA LEU A 58 -11.84 2.14 -6.35
C LEU A 58 -11.31 2.87 -5.11
N PHE A 59 -12.11 3.72 -4.47
CA PHE A 59 -11.65 4.43 -3.28
C PHE A 59 -11.30 3.43 -2.19
N ASN A 60 -10.12 3.56 -1.64
CA ASN A 60 -9.62 2.67 -0.60
C ASN A 60 -9.45 3.42 0.72
N ARG A 61 -8.43 4.25 0.81
CA ARG A 61 -8.11 5.02 2.02
C ARG A 61 -7.56 6.38 1.64
N THR A 62 -7.49 7.28 2.63
CA THR A 62 -6.79 8.55 2.44
C THR A 62 -5.44 8.51 3.14
N TYR A 63 -4.49 9.24 2.59
CA TYR A 63 -3.21 9.48 3.20
C TYR A 63 -2.87 10.95 3.08
N ARG A 64 -2.80 11.64 4.21
CA ARG A 64 -2.52 13.09 4.28
C ARG A 64 -3.43 13.89 3.34
N GLY A 65 -4.73 13.60 3.38
CA GLY A 65 -5.74 14.29 2.57
C GLY A 65 -5.83 13.83 1.12
N ARG A 66 -4.96 12.94 0.69
CA ARG A 66 -4.97 12.38 -0.66
C ARG A 66 -5.77 11.08 -0.67
N GLN A 67 -6.62 10.91 -1.67
CA GLN A 67 -7.34 9.65 -1.88
C GLN A 67 -6.43 8.62 -2.55
N LEU A 68 -6.33 7.44 -1.94
CA LEU A 68 -5.62 6.30 -2.51
C LEU A 68 -6.65 5.37 -3.14
N LEU A 69 -6.46 5.04 -4.41
CA LEU A 69 -7.40 4.26 -5.21
C LEU A 69 -6.84 2.87 -5.49
N GLY A 70 -7.75 1.89 -5.53
CA GLY A 70 -7.37 0.50 -5.80
C GLY A 70 -6.62 -0.15 -4.65
N PRO A 71 -6.00 -1.31 -4.89
CA PRO A 71 -5.24 -2.00 -3.85
C PRO A 71 -4.04 -1.20 -3.38
N ILE A 72 -3.70 -1.33 -2.10
CA ILE A 72 -2.49 -0.77 -1.49
C ILE A 72 -1.60 -1.93 -1.09
N LEU A 73 -0.37 -1.94 -1.60
CA LEU A 73 0.63 -2.95 -1.25
C LEU A 73 1.67 -2.29 -0.34
N CYS A 74 1.81 -2.81 0.88
CA CYS A 74 2.72 -2.25 1.87
C CYS A 74 3.87 -3.19 2.16
N TYR A 75 5.08 -2.65 2.14
CA TYR A 75 6.33 -3.39 2.38
C TYR A 75 7.16 -2.71 3.46
N GLY A 76 8.11 -3.45 4.00
CA GLY A 76 9.21 -2.83 4.72
C GLY A 76 10.09 -2.03 3.76
N TRP A 77 10.79 -1.03 4.28
CA TRP A 77 11.61 -0.13 3.48
C TRP A 77 12.93 0.13 4.20
N LYS A 78 14.04 -0.16 3.52
CA LYS A 78 15.38 0.08 4.07
C LYS A 78 16.37 0.30 2.95
N GLY A 79 17.16 1.39 3.05
CA GLY A 79 18.20 1.67 2.07
C GLY A 79 17.65 1.81 0.65
N ASN A 80 16.48 2.43 0.49
CA ASN A 80 15.79 2.60 -0.78
C ASN A 80 15.39 1.29 -1.46
N ASN A 81 15.19 0.24 -0.66
CA ASN A 81 14.78 -1.07 -1.16
C ASN A 81 13.59 -1.59 -0.38
N ILE A 82 12.70 -2.30 -1.07
CA ILE A 82 11.63 -3.04 -0.39
C ILE A 82 12.23 -4.19 0.41
N GLN A 83 11.62 -4.43 1.57
CA GLN A 83 12.03 -5.48 2.49
C GLN A 83 10.82 -6.27 2.94
N PRO A 84 10.99 -7.57 3.29
CA PRO A 84 9.95 -8.29 4.00
C PRO A 84 9.64 -7.56 5.30
N MET A 85 8.38 -7.54 5.69
CA MET A 85 7.98 -6.90 6.95
C MET A 85 8.26 -7.83 8.13
N SER A 86 8.96 -7.32 9.14
CA SER A 86 9.09 -8.02 10.42
C SER A 86 7.74 -8.11 11.11
N LYS A 87 7.60 -9.03 12.08
CA LYS A 87 6.35 -9.15 12.86
C LYS A 87 5.98 -7.84 13.57
N ALA A 88 6.97 -7.15 14.13
CA ALA A 88 6.74 -5.88 14.80
C ALA A 88 6.19 -4.84 13.83
N LEU A 89 6.77 -4.73 12.63
CA LEU A 89 6.32 -3.81 11.62
C LEU A 89 4.94 -4.18 11.08
N GLN A 90 4.66 -5.49 10.92
CA GLN A 90 3.32 -5.95 10.52
C GLN A 90 2.26 -5.48 11.51
N THR A 91 2.50 -5.68 12.80
CA THR A 91 1.57 -5.26 13.85
C THR A 91 1.34 -3.76 13.83
N GLU A 92 2.42 -2.98 13.75
CA GLU A 92 2.35 -1.53 13.68
C GLU A 92 1.57 -1.06 12.46
N MET A 93 1.91 -1.57 11.29
CA MET A 93 1.28 -1.13 10.04
C MET A 93 -0.17 -1.59 9.93
N LEU A 94 -0.54 -2.73 10.46
CA LEU A 94 -1.95 -3.13 10.49
C LEU A 94 -2.79 -2.11 11.26
N GLU A 95 -2.30 -1.57 12.37
CA GLU A 95 -2.99 -0.53 13.10
C GLU A 95 -3.09 0.76 12.28
N HIS A 96 -2.02 1.14 11.59
CA HIS A 96 -1.98 2.36 10.80
C HIS A 96 -2.90 2.32 9.57
N ILE A 97 -3.17 1.14 9.01
CA ILE A 97 -3.92 0.97 7.76
C ILE A 97 -5.37 0.51 8.00
N THR A 98 -5.72 0.12 9.23
CA THR A 98 -7.05 -0.41 9.53
C THR A 98 -8.17 0.60 9.24
N ASP A 99 -7.96 1.87 9.59
CA ASP A 99 -8.93 2.92 9.37
C ASP A 99 -8.90 3.43 7.92
N ARG A 100 -9.90 4.22 7.56
CA ARG A 100 -9.95 4.85 6.23
C ARG A 100 -8.84 5.85 5.99
N GLU A 101 -8.17 6.29 7.02
CA GLU A 101 -7.02 7.16 6.92
C GLU A 101 -5.76 6.39 7.35
N VAL A 102 -4.74 6.41 6.52
CA VAL A 102 -3.44 5.83 6.86
C VAL A 102 -2.71 6.77 7.82
N LYS A 103 -2.36 6.26 8.99
CA LYS A 103 -1.81 7.06 10.10
C LYS A 103 -0.31 6.81 10.30
N ALA A 104 0.45 6.84 9.27
CA ALA A 104 1.89 6.57 9.39
C ALA A 104 2.75 7.68 8.83
#